data_1ccffbce01fce155fd6a78aa426cf78a
#
_entry.id   1ccffbce01fce155fd6a78aa426cf78a
#
_cell.length_a   1.000
_cell.length_b   1.000
_cell.length_c   1.000
_cell.angle_alpha   90.00
_cell.angle_beta   90.00
_cell.angle_gamma   90.00
#
_symmetry.space_group_name_H-M   'P 1'
#
loop_
_entity.id
_entity.type
_entity.pdbx_description
1 polymer ?
#
loop_
_entity_poly.entity_id
_entity_poly.type
_entity_poly.pdbx_seq_one_letter_code
_entity_poly.pdbx_strand_id
1 'polypeptide(L)'
;MKLSVFTILLVSVTASLHGALGAEQCGIQAGGALCPNGLCCSKWGFCGDTLPFCGDGCQSQCSQPSPPPPSPPSPPPSPPSPPSPGGDGVASIISPALFDELLLHRNDAVCPARGFYRYEDFIAAANAFVGFGTTGDLDTRKREIAAFLAQTSHETTGGWPTAPDYCVQNTQWPCAPGKKYFGRGPIQLSYNYNYGPAGEALGVDLLNNPDLVAKDPTISFETALWFWMTPQSPKPSCHDVITDRWTPSAADVSAGRLPGYGVITNIINGGLECGIGPDSRVADRIGFYKRYCDILEVSYGDNLDCYNQRPFNWGRAVE
;
A
#
# COMPACT_ATOMS: atom_id res chain seq x y z
N MET A 1 75.57 -12.10 -4.26
CA MET A 1 74.55 -12.24 -3.19
C MET A 1 74.27 -10.84 -2.65
N LYS A 2 73.12 -10.27 -3.01
CA LYS A 2 72.57 -9.02 -2.40
C LYS A 2 71.14 -9.31 -2.02
N LEU A 3 70.86 -9.37 -0.72
CA LEU A 3 69.53 -9.41 -0.13
C LEU A 3 68.94 -8.02 -0.21
N SER A 4 67.80 -7.89 -0.88
CA SER A 4 66.94 -6.71 -0.79
C SER A 4 65.81 -6.99 0.20
N VAL A 5 65.80 -6.23 1.28
CA VAL A 5 64.75 -6.21 2.28
C VAL A 5 63.60 -5.33 1.75
N PHE A 6 62.46 -5.95 1.44
CA PHE A 6 61.23 -5.20 1.14
C PHE A 6 60.49 -4.91 2.44
N THR A 7 60.47 -3.64 2.81
CA THR A 7 59.68 -3.13 3.92
C THR A 7 58.22 -3.02 3.46
N ILE A 8 57.32 -3.86 4.00
CA ILE A 8 55.88 -3.78 3.76
C ILE A 8 55.31 -2.74 4.72
N LEU A 9 54.90 -1.60 4.14
CA LEU A 9 54.13 -0.58 4.85
C LEU A 9 52.70 -1.13 5.01
N LEU A 10 52.29 -1.48 6.24
CA LEU A 10 50.90 -1.71 6.59
C LEU A 10 50.15 -0.37 6.61
N VAL A 11 49.39 -0.09 5.57
CA VAL A 11 48.38 0.96 5.58
C VAL A 11 47.14 0.40 6.24
N SER A 12 46.89 0.79 7.48
CA SER A 12 45.65 0.52 8.18
C SER A 12 44.52 1.32 7.53
N VAL A 13 43.76 0.68 6.64
CA VAL A 13 42.50 1.22 6.14
C VAL A 13 41.48 0.99 7.23
N THR A 14 41.17 2.00 8.02
CA THR A 14 39.97 2.03 8.85
C THR A 14 38.78 2.16 7.90
N ALA A 15 38.22 1.04 7.49
CA ALA A 15 36.93 1.02 6.84
C ALA A 15 35.87 1.48 7.87
N SER A 16 35.44 2.72 7.72
CA SER A 16 34.18 3.17 8.37
C SER A 16 33.06 2.34 7.77
N LEU A 17 32.60 1.37 8.53
CA LEU A 17 31.35 0.67 8.29
C LEU A 17 30.21 1.69 8.45
N HIS A 18 29.83 2.34 7.35
CA HIS A 18 28.50 2.93 7.27
C HIS A 18 27.53 1.76 7.15
N GLY A 19 26.93 1.41 8.29
CA GLY A 19 25.90 0.39 8.35
C GLY A 19 24.79 0.73 7.34
N ALA A 20 24.36 -0.27 6.62
CA ALA A 20 23.10 -0.24 5.88
C ALA A 20 22.01 0.26 6.83
N LEU A 21 21.35 1.35 6.44
CA LEU A 21 20.19 1.90 7.15
C LEU A 21 19.02 0.92 6.97
N GLY A 22 18.99 -0.16 7.76
CA GLY A 22 17.74 -0.79 8.14
C GLY A 22 16.95 0.24 8.94
N ALA A 23 15.63 0.26 8.80
CA ALA A 23 14.77 1.14 9.57
C ALA A 23 15.20 1.07 11.05
N GLU A 24 15.58 2.22 11.63
CA GLU A 24 16.11 2.26 12.99
C GLU A 24 15.03 1.76 13.96
N GLN A 25 15.37 0.76 14.77
CA GLN A 25 14.47 0.15 15.74
C GLN A 25 14.46 0.93 17.05
N CYS A 26 13.32 0.96 17.74
CA CYS A 26 13.11 1.74 18.96
C CYS A 26 12.11 1.03 19.90
N GLY A 27 11.90 1.62 21.06
CA GLY A 27 10.89 1.16 22.03
C GLY A 27 11.19 -0.21 22.63
N ILE A 28 10.15 -0.95 23.01
CA ILE A 28 10.26 -2.24 23.69
C ILE A 28 11.04 -3.25 22.83
N GLN A 29 10.88 -3.19 21.52
CA GLN A 29 11.53 -4.09 20.55
C GLN A 29 13.06 -3.90 20.49
N ALA A 30 13.54 -2.73 20.90
CA ALA A 30 14.96 -2.35 20.93
C ALA A 30 15.44 -2.00 22.35
N GLY A 31 14.90 -2.66 23.40
CA GLY A 31 15.34 -2.47 24.77
C GLY A 31 15.09 -1.05 25.33
N GLY A 32 14.11 -0.33 24.81
CA GLY A 32 13.77 1.04 25.21
C GLY A 32 14.52 2.13 24.44
N ALA A 33 15.23 1.79 23.36
CA ALA A 33 15.95 2.77 22.54
C ALA A 33 14.99 3.85 22.01
N LEU A 34 15.47 5.09 21.99
CA LEU A 34 14.76 6.24 21.41
C LEU A 34 15.12 6.40 19.95
N CYS A 35 14.22 6.93 19.16
CA CYS A 35 14.48 7.27 17.78
C CYS A 35 15.44 8.46 17.66
N PRO A 36 16.35 8.46 16.67
CA PRO A 36 17.20 9.61 16.38
C PRO A 36 16.36 10.78 15.86
N ASN A 37 16.93 11.98 15.94
CA ASN A 37 16.37 13.22 15.41
C ASN A 37 14.95 13.57 15.93
N GLY A 38 14.52 12.98 17.06
CA GLY A 38 13.21 13.23 17.63
C GLY A 38 12.05 12.57 16.90
N LEU A 39 12.32 11.58 16.02
CA LEU A 39 11.28 10.81 15.34
C LEU A 39 10.44 10.01 16.35
N CYS A 40 9.19 9.80 16.03
CA CYS A 40 8.28 8.99 16.83
C CYS A 40 8.63 7.51 16.72
N CYS A 41 8.47 6.78 17.83
CA CYS A 41 8.58 5.33 17.83
C CYS A 41 7.19 4.70 17.72
N SER A 42 6.93 4.01 16.64
CA SER A 42 5.65 3.34 16.40
C SER A 42 5.39 2.23 17.44
N LYS A 43 4.14 1.77 17.55
CA LYS A 43 3.76 0.60 18.35
C LYS A 43 4.52 -0.67 17.98
N TRP A 44 5.11 -0.70 16.80
CA TRP A 44 5.84 -1.83 16.25
C TRP A 44 7.36 -1.71 16.40
N GLY A 45 7.86 -0.62 16.97
CA GLY A 45 9.28 -0.41 17.26
C GLY A 45 10.10 0.19 16.13
N PHE A 46 9.50 0.96 15.24
CA PHE A 46 10.18 1.65 14.14
C PHE A 46 10.05 3.16 14.24
N CYS A 47 11.08 3.86 13.76
CA CYS A 47 11.19 5.31 13.81
C CYS A 47 10.62 5.97 12.56
N GLY A 48 9.80 7.02 12.72
CA GLY A 48 9.24 7.82 11.63
C GLY A 48 8.53 9.08 12.14
N ASP A 49 8.10 9.94 11.22
CA ASP A 49 7.47 11.24 11.51
C ASP A 49 6.00 11.31 11.05
N THR A 50 5.49 10.24 10.47
CA THR A 50 4.11 10.18 9.96
C THR A 50 3.14 9.59 10.98
N LEU A 51 1.84 9.71 10.73
CA LEU A 51 0.78 9.24 11.61
C LEU A 51 0.92 7.76 12.04
N PRO A 52 1.32 6.80 11.19
CA PRO A 52 1.57 5.42 11.60
C PRO A 52 2.64 5.26 12.68
N PHE A 53 3.57 6.22 12.80
CA PHE A 53 4.63 6.21 13.82
C PHE A 53 4.26 7.03 15.05
N CYS A 54 3.61 8.19 14.86
CA CYS A 54 3.32 9.18 15.90
C CYS A 54 1.90 9.05 16.49
N GLY A 55 1.02 8.25 15.87
CA GLY A 55 -0.38 8.08 16.25
C GLY A 55 -0.59 7.02 17.35
N ASP A 56 -1.74 6.35 17.29
CA ASP A 56 -2.18 5.40 18.30
C ASP A 56 -1.16 4.27 18.56
N GLY A 57 -0.77 4.15 19.83
CA GLY A 57 0.21 3.17 20.26
C GLY A 57 1.67 3.58 20.08
N CYS A 58 1.95 4.82 19.69
CA CYS A 58 3.29 5.37 19.70
C CYS A 58 3.95 5.16 21.06
N GLN A 59 5.18 4.62 21.09
CA GLN A 59 5.86 4.21 22.33
C GLN A 59 6.71 5.33 22.96
N SER A 60 7.29 6.21 22.13
CA SER A 60 8.13 7.32 22.61
C SER A 60 8.27 8.41 21.54
N GLN A 61 8.58 9.63 22.01
CA GLN A 61 8.76 10.82 21.16
C GLN A 61 7.53 11.14 20.29
N CYS A 62 6.34 10.81 20.79
CA CYS A 62 5.06 10.99 20.13
C CYS A 62 4.71 12.47 20.07
N SER A 63 5.26 13.18 19.11
CA SER A 63 4.92 14.58 18.88
C SER A 63 3.52 14.65 18.29
N GLN A 64 2.51 14.95 19.10
CA GLN A 64 1.28 15.48 18.54
C GLN A 64 1.61 16.83 17.88
N PRO A 65 1.06 17.15 16.71
CA PRO A 65 1.12 18.53 16.21
C PRO A 65 0.56 19.43 17.31
N SER A 66 1.35 20.40 17.76
CA SER A 66 0.94 21.36 18.77
C SER A 66 -0.37 22.01 18.34
N PRO A 67 -1.40 22.06 19.21
CA PRO A 67 -2.60 22.81 18.90
C PRO A 67 -2.22 24.29 18.69
N PRO A 68 -2.87 25.01 17.76
CA PRO A 68 -2.66 26.43 17.57
C PRO A 68 -2.96 27.17 18.89
N PRO A 69 -2.30 28.33 19.12
CA PRO A 69 -2.47 29.08 20.35
C PRO A 69 -3.94 29.46 20.61
N PRO A 70 -4.39 29.51 21.87
CA PRO A 70 -5.81 29.70 22.19
C PRO A 70 -6.32 31.04 21.69
N SER A 71 -7.39 31.00 20.92
CA SER A 71 -8.20 32.16 20.57
C SER A 71 -8.95 32.69 21.80
N PRO A 72 -9.28 34.00 21.86
CA PRO A 72 -9.95 34.60 23.02
C PRO A 72 -11.33 33.97 23.29
N PRO A 73 -11.84 34.02 24.55
CA PRO A 73 -13.02 33.27 24.96
C PRO A 73 -14.28 33.66 24.20
N SER A 74 -14.91 32.67 23.60
CA SER A 74 -16.21 32.77 22.93
C SER A 74 -17.37 32.61 23.94
N PRO A 75 -18.57 33.15 23.66
CA PRO A 75 -19.75 33.08 24.53
C PRO A 75 -20.21 31.62 24.77
N PRO A 76 -21.02 31.37 25.85
CA PRO A 76 -21.32 30.03 26.31
C PRO A 76 -22.02 29.14 25.29
N PRO A 77 -21.74 27.81 25.29
CA PRO A 77 -22.13 26.91 24.22
C PRO A 77 -23.63 26.64 24.21
N SER A 78 -24.22 26.72 23.05
CA SER A 78 -25.51 26.10 22.72
C SER A 78 -25.39 24.56 22.84
N PRO A 79 -26.48 23.83 23.13
CA PRO A 79 -26.44 22.38 23.29
C PRO A 79 -25.87 21.70 22.04
N PRO A 80 -25.14 20.56 22.20
CA PRO A 80 -24.46 19.94 21.09
C PRO A 80 -25.44 19.51 20.00
N SER A 81 -25.27 20.09 18.82
CA SER A 81 -25.88 19.55 17.60
C SER A 81 -25.29 18.17 17.34
N PRO A 82 -26.07 17.23 16.77
CA PRO A 82 -25.53 15.95 16.36
C PRO A 82 -24.39 16.17 15.38
N PRO A 83 -23.35 15.30 15.42
CA PRO A 83 -22.18 15.46 14.54
C PRO A 83 -22.63 15.53 13.09
N SER A 84 -22.30 16.63 12.42
CA SER A 84 -22.51 16.76 10.98
C SER A 84 -21.69 15.69 10.26
N PRO A 85 -22.29 14.91 9.37
CA PRO A 85 -21.54 14.04 8.47
C PRO A 85 -20.95 14.92 7.37
N GLY A 86 -19.69 15.29 7.53
CA GLY A 86 -19.03 16.23 6.63
C GLY A 86 -17.52 16.28 6.84
N GLY A 87 -16.87 15.13 6.96
CA GLY A 87 -15.45 15.01 6.68
C GLY A 87 -15.26 14.65 5.21
N ASP A 88 -14.31 15.30 4.52
CA ASP A 88 -13.99 15.04 3.10
C ASP A 88 -13.37 13.64 2.82
N GLY A 89 -13.45 12.69 3.76
CA GLY A 89 -12.85 11.37 3.70
C GLY A 89 -13.72 10.30 3.06
N VAL A 90 -13.16 9.09 2.89
CA VAL A 90 -13.83 7.91 2.33
C VAL A 90 -15.16 7.59 3.04
N ALA A 91 -15.22 7.80 4.37
CA ALA A 91 -16.44 7.59 5.17
C ALA A 91 -17.62 8.50 4.77
N SER A 92 -17.37 9.63 4.09
CA SER A 92 -18.45 10.48 3.55
C SER A 92 -19.09 9.91 2.28
N ILE A 93 -18.38 9.01 1.60
CA ILE A 93 -18.82 8.35 0.36
C ILE A 93 -19.36 6.95 0.65
N ILE A 94 -18.63 6.19 1.49
CA ILE A 94 -18.93 4.79 1.80
C ILE A 94 -19.45 4.69 3.22
N SER A 95 -20.75 4.44 3.38
CA SER A 95 -21.35 4.06 4.67
C SER A 95 -21.11 2.58 4.98
N PRO A 96 -21.30 2.11 6.23
CA PRO A 96 -21.25 0.67 6.56
C PRO A 96 -22.20 -0.18 5.69
N ALA A 97 -23.43 0.30 5.47
CA ALA A 97 -24.41 -0.40 4.63
C ALA A 97 -23.95 -0.49 3.16
N LEU A 98 -23.37 0.59 2.62
CA LEU A 98 -22.85 0.61 1.27
C LEU A 98 -21.60 -0.28 1.12
N PHE A 99 -20.75 -0.35 2.14
CA PHE A 99 -19.63 -1.27 2.18
C PHE A 99 -20.09 -2.74 2.15
N ASP A 100 -21.17 -3.06 2.86
CA ASP A 100 -21.79 -4.38 2.83
C ASP A 100 -22.40 -4.71 1.46
N GLU A 101 -23.02 -3.73 0.80
CA GLU A 101 -23.57 -3.88 -0.54
C GLU A 101 -22.47 -4.07 -1.61
N LEU A 102 -21.35 -3.34 -1.50
CA LEU A 102 -20.22 -3.50 -2.40
C LEU A 102 -19.59 -4.89 -2.23
N LEU A 103 -19.31 -5.33 -1.01
CA LEU A 103 -18.60 -6.57 -0.69
C LEU A 103 -19.53 -7.67 -0.17
N LEU A 104 -20.54 -8.01 -0.97
CA LEU A 104 -21.66 -8.92 -0.59
C LEU A 104 -21.22 -10.23 0.07
N HIS A 105 -20.17 -10.86 -0.45
CA HIS A 105 -19.81 -12.24 -0.09
C HIS A 105 -18.70 -12.32 0.99
N ARG A 106 -18.19 -11.18 1.49
CA ARG A 106 -17.09 -11.16 2.48
C ARG A 106 -17.42 -11.86 3.79
N ASN A 107 -18.72 -11.98 4.12
CA ASN A 107 -19.19 -12.59 5.35
C ASN A 107 -20.01 -13.89 5.13
N ASP A 108 -20.00 -14.43 3.92
CA ASP A 108 -20.64 -15.70 3.63
C ASP A 108 -20.04 -16.84 4.47
N ALA A 109 -20.84 -17.84 4.80
CA ALA A 109 -20.41 -18.96 5.64
C ALA A 109 -19.23 -19.75 5.03
N VAL A 110 -19.12 -19.73 3.69
CA VAL A 110 -18.03 -20.39 2.93
C VAL A 110 -16.81 -19.52 2.73
N CYS A 111 -16.85 -18.24 3.12
CA CYS A 111 -15.72 -17.33 2.98
C CYS A 111 -14.66 -17.62 4.06
N PRO A 112 -13.42 -18.01 3.69
CA PRO A 112 -12.37 -18.28 4.67
C PRO A 112 -11.99 -17.06 5.51
N ALA A 113 -12.20 -15.84 4.97
CA ALA A 113 -11.90 -14.56 5.62
C ALA A 113 -13.14 -13.93 6.28
N ARG A 114 -14.19 -14.74 6.55
CA ARG A 114 -15.41 -14.26 7.18
C ARG A 114 -15.13 -13.46 8.46
N GLY A 115 -15.67 -12.23 8.53
CA GLY A 115 -15.49 -11.33 9.68
C GLY A 115 -14.11 -10.65 9.78
N PHE A 116 -13.21 -10.90 8.84
CA PHE A 116 -11.88 -10.31 8.85
C PHE A 116 -11.88 -8.91 8.20
N TYR A 117 -12.45 -8.74 7.00
CA TYR A 117 -12.48 -7.46 6.29
C TYR A 117 -13.65 -6.60 6.76
N ARG A 118 -13.46 -5.79 7.80
CA ARG A 118 -14.50 -4.95 8.39
C ARG A 118 -14.45 -3.53 7.84
N TYR A 119 -15.59 -2.85 7.90
CA TYR A 119 -15.73 -1.45 7.48
C TYR A 119 -14.79 -0.53 8.26
N GLU A 120 -14.74 -0.70 9.58
CA GLU A 120 -13.94 0.14 10.47
C GLU A 120 -12.45 0.07 10.14
N ASP A 121 -11.94 -1.13 9.81
CA ASP A 121 -10.55 -1.35 9.44
C ASP A 121 -10.23 -0.74 8.07
N PHE A 122 -11.18 -0.82 7.12
CA PHE A 122 -11.04 -0.17 5.82
C PHE A 122 -10.97 1.37 5.97
N ILE A 123 -11.86 1.96 6.77
CA ILE A 123 -11.87 3.41 6.99
C ILE A 123 -10.61 3.85 7.77
N ALA A 124 -10.19 3.09 8.78
CA ALA A 124 -8.96 3.38 9.51
C ALA A 124 -7.74 3.39 8.57
N ALA A 125 -7.61 2.37 7.74
CA ALA A 125 -6.56 2.29 6.74
C ALA A 125 -6.66 3.44 5.71
N ALA A 126 -7.85 3.72 5.17
CA ALA A 126 -8.05 4.79 4.20
C ALA A 126 -7.64 6.17 4.75
N ASN A 127 -7.93 6.44 6.01
CA ASN A 127 -7.56 7.70 6.66
C ASN A 127 -6.04 7.86 6.86
N ALA A 128 -5.28 6.77 6.88
CA ALA A 128 -3.82 6.82 6.97
C ALA A 128 -3.14 7.22 5.64
N PHE A 129 -3.87 7.14 4.51
CA PHE A 129 -3.34 7.46 3.18
C PHE A 129 -3.96 8.74 2.62
N VAL A 130 -3.26 9.85 2.84
CA VAL A 130 -3.67 11.17 2.32
C VAL A 130 -3.81 11.11 0.79
N GLY A 131 -4.94 11.57 0.28
CA GLY A 131 -5.27 11.57 -1.15
C GLY A 131 -6.21 10.44 -1.57
N PHE A 132 -6.16 9.26 -0.94
CA PHE A 132 -7.07 8.16 -1.30
C PHE A 132 -8.54 8.51 -1.01
N GLY A 133 -9.37 8.43 -2.03
CA GLY A 133 -10.80 8.79 -1.97
C GLY A 133 -11.08 10.25 -1.61
N THR A 134 -10.06 11.11 -1.67
CA THR A 134 -10.19 12.54 -1.36
C THR A 134 -9.65 13.46 -2.45
N THR A 135 -9.03 12.90 -3.50
CA THR A 135 -8.46 13.64 -4.63
C THR A 135 -9.51 13.86 -5.73
N GLY A 136 -9.58 15.07 -6.25
CA GLY A 136 -10.50 15.45 -7.34
C GLY A 136 -11.93 15.72 -6.88
N ASP A 137 -12.85 15.73 -7.84
CA ASP A 137 -14.28 15.88 -7.59
C ASP A 137 -14.90 14.59 -7.02
N LEU A 138 -16.18 14.63 -6.68
CA LEU A 138 -16.87 13.49 -6.07
C LEU A 138 -16.87 12.24 -6.98
N ASP A 139 -17.04 12.43 -8.27
CA ASP A 139 -17.06 11.32 -9.23
C ASP A 139 -15.69 10.66 -9.37
N THR A 140 -14.62 11.45 -9.36
CA THR A 140 -13.24 10.94 -9.33
C THR A 140 -12.96 10.14 -8.07
N ARG A 141 -13.38 10.65 -6.90
CA ARG A 141 -13.24 9.95 -5.60
C ARG A 141 -14.02 8.63 -5.57
N LYS A 142 -15.26 8.63 -6.04
CA LYS A 142 -16.09 7.42 -6.17
C LYS A 142 -15.46 6.41 -7.11
N ARG A 143 -14.95 6.87 -8.25
CA ARG A 143 -14.29 6.03 -9.25
C ARG A 143 -13.00 5.40 -8.71
N GLU A 144 -12.22 6.13 -7.94
CA GLU A 144 -11.04 5.57 -7.27
C GLU A 144 -11.40 4.46 -6.29
N ILE A 145 -12.40 4.69 -5.43
CA ILE A 145 -12.85 3.69 -4.46
C ILE A 145 -13.40 2.44 -5.18
N ALA A 146 -14.20 2.63 -6.25
CA ALA A 146 -14.70 1.53 -7.07
C ALA A 146 -13.56 0.72 -7.69
N ALA A 147 -12.54 1.39 -8.25
CA ALA A 147 -11.40 0.75 -8.87
C ALA A 147 -10.54 -0.02 -7.85
N PHE A 148 -10.27 0.55 -6.69
CA PHE A 148 -9.55 -0.11 -5.60
C PHE A 148 -10.28 -1.37 -5.13
N LEU A 149 -11.56 -1.25 -4.79
CA LEU A 149 -12.36 -2.37 -4.32
C LEU A 149 -12.52 -3.46 -5.39
N ALA A 150 -12.61 -3.10 -6.67
CA ALA A 150 -12.71 -4.06 -7.76
C ALA A 150 -11.44 -4.90 -7.93
N GLN A 151 -10.28 -4.26 -7.90
CA GLN A 151 -9.00 -4.98 -7.98
C GLN A 151 -8.82 -5.91 -6.78
N THR A 152 -9.08 -5.42 -5.57
CA THR A 152 -8.94 -6.21 -4.35
C THR A 152 -9.98 -7.34 -4.26
N SER A 153 -11.19 -7.16 -4.80
CA SER A 153 -12.18 -8.23 -4.88
C SER A 153 -11.73 -9.35 -5.80
N HIS A 154 -11.21 -9.03 -7.00
CA HIS A 154 -10.64 -10.02 -7.89
C HIS A 154 -9.50 -10.80 -7.23
N GLU A 155 -8.53 -10.12 -6.61
CA GLU A 155 -7.36 -10.74 -5.97
C GLU A 155 -7.76 -11.68 -4.80
N THR A 156 -8.92 -11.50 -4.19
CA THR A 156 -9.38 -12.31 -3.05
C THR A 156 -10.34 -13.45 -3.43
N THR A 157 -10.72 -13.61 -4.68
CA THR A 157 -11.64 -14.66 -5.14
C THR A 157 -10.96 -15.99 -5.49
N GLY A 158 -9.63 -16.03 -5.60
CA GLY A 158 -8.86 -17.21 -5.95
C GLY A 158 -8.00 -17.74 -4.79
N GLY A 159 -8.16 -19.00 -4.43
CA GLY A 159 -7.28 -19.66 -3.49
C GLY A 159 -6.16 -20.43 -4.21
N TRP A 160 -4.91 -20.21 -3.83
CA TRP A 160 -3.76 -21.01 -4.29
C TRP A 160 -3.39 -22.02 -3.22
N PRO A 161 -3.61 -23.35 -3.43
CA PRO A 161 -3.38 -24.35 -2.39
C PRO A 161 -1.89 -24.54 -2.07
N THR A 162 -0.98 -24.14 -2.96
CA THR A 162 0.48 -24.18 -2.74
C THR A 162 1.10 -22.91 -3.31
N ALA A 163 1.46 -22.00 -2.44
CA ALA A 163 2.18 -20.79 -2.84
C ALA A 163 3.70 -21.00 -2.72
N PRO A 164 4.51 -20.61 -3.71
CA PRO A 164 5.97 -20.53 -3.58
C PRO A 164 6.36 -19.59 -2.44
N ASP A 165 7.63 -19.63 -2.04
CA ASP A 165 8.11 -18.79 -0.94
C ASP A 165 8.17 -17.29 -1.30
N TYR A 166 8.16 -16.97 -2.60
CA TYR A 166 8.23 -15.61 -3.15
C TYR A 166 9.39 -14.81 -2.54
N CYS A 167 10.50 -15.51 -2.28
CA CYS A 167 11.74 -14.93 -1.83
C CYS A 167 12.69 -14.78 -3.02
N VAL A 168 13.07 -13.58 -3.35
CA VAL A 168 14.10 -13.28 -4.36
C VAL A 168 15.27 -12.57 -3.71
N GLN A 169 16.46 -12.76 -4.29
CA GLN A 169 17.67 -12.10 -3.81
C GLN A 169 17.48 -10.57 -3.94
N ASN A 170 17.60 -9.89 -2.82
CA ASN A 170 17.49 -8.43 -2.76
C ASN A 170 18.41 -7.93 -1.64
N THR A 171 19.25 -6.94 -1.95
CA THR A 171 20.23 -6.41 -0.99
C THR A 171 19.60 -5.47 0.03
N GLN A 172 18.58 -4.74 -0.35
CA GLN A 172 17.87 -3.80 0.53
C GLN A 172 16.85 -4.52 1.41
N TRP A 173 16.15 -5.50 0.83
CA TRP A 173 15.07 -6.23 1.50
C TRP A 173 15.34 -7.74 1.45
N PRO A 174 16.38 -8.22 2.16
CA PRO A 174 16.72 -9.65 2.16
C PRO A 174 15.61 -10.44 2.84
N CYS A 175 15.41 -11.67 2.37
CA CYS A 175 14.46 -12.56 3.02
C CYS A 175 14.91 -12.93 4.44
N ALA A 176 14.01 -12.80 5.40
CA ALA A 176 14.26 -13.28 6.75
C ALA A 176 14.23 -14.84 6.78
N PRO A 177 15.10 -15.47 7.58
CA PRO A 177 15.18 -16.93 7.65
C PRO A 177 13.83 -17.57 7.97
N GLY A 178 13.42 -18.54 7.17
CA GLY A 178 12.18 -19.30 7.36
C GLY A 178 10.89 -18.56 7.08
N LYS A 179 10.96 -17.32 6.55
CA LYS A 179 9.76 -16.54 6.19
C LYS A 179 9.42 -16.71 4.72
N LYS A 180 8.12 -16.61 4.43
CA LYS A 180 7.56 -16.73 3.09
C LYS A 180 6.74 -15.48 2.76
N TYR A 181 6.90 -14.98 1.54
CA TYR A 181 6.33 -13.71 1.08
C TYR A 181 5.30 -13.92 -0.03
N PHE A 182 4.51 -15.00 0.08
CA PHE A 182 3.38 -15.24 -0.81
C PHE A 182 2.27 -14.19 -0.60
N GLY A 183 1.34 -14.12 -1.56
CA GLY A 183 0.27 -13.14 -1.57
C GLY A 183 -0.60 -13.16 -0.30
N ARG A 184 -0.74 -12.01 0.35
CA ARG A 184 -1.62 -11.82 1.51
C ARG A 184 -2.36 -10.50 1.39
N GLY A 185 -3.47 -10.43 2.10
CA GLY A 185 -4.33 -9.23 2.14
C GLY A 185 -5.11 -8.98 0.85
N PRO A 186 -5.84 -7.86 0.76
CA PRO A 186 -6.79 -7.62 -0.32
C PRO A 186 -6.15 -7.50 -1.70
N ILE A 187 -4.88 -7.02 -1.78
CA ILE A 187 -4.14 -6.86 -3.04
C ILE A 187 -3.21 -8.04 -3.34
N GLN A 188 -3.20 -9.09 -2.49
CA GLN A 188 -2.27 -10.21 -2.59
C GLN A 188 -0.81 -9.76 -2.67
N LEU A 189 -0.42 -8.86 -1.72
CA LEU A 189 0.96 -8.38 -1.61
C LEU A 189 1.93 -9.56 -1.59
N SER A 190 2.85 -9.63 -2.55
CA SER A 190 3.78 -10.75 -2.76
C SER A 190 5.20 -10.23 -2.87
N TYR A 191 6.18 -11.10 -2.61
CA TYR A 191 7.62 -10.87 -2.67
C TYR A 191 8.19 -9.99 -1.55
N ASN A 192 9.38 -10.38 -1.07
CA ASN A 192 10.13 -9.65 -0.04
C ASN A 192 10.38 -8.18 -0.39
N TYR A 193 10.65 -7.86 -1.66
CA TYR A 193 10.85 -6.49 -2.13
C TYR A 193 9.58 -5.62 -2.13
N ASN A 194 8.40 -6.18 -1.91
CA ASN A 194 7.17 -5.45 -1.65
C ASN A 194 6.84 -5.43 -0.15
N TYR A 195 7.06 -6.55 0.57
CA TYR A 195 6.85 -6.60 2.01
C TYR A 195 7.76 -5.65 2.79
N GLY A 196 9.03 -5.55 2.38
CA GLY A 196 10.00 -4.66 3.02
C GLY A 196 9.57 -3.20 2.99
N PRO A 197 9.46 -2.57 1.80
CA PRO A 197 9.09 -1.15 1.73
C PRO A 197 7.66 -0.86 2.22
N ALA A 198 6.71 -1.80 2.08
CA ALA A 198 5.41 -1.66 2.69
C ALA A 198 5.52 -1.60 4.22
N GLY A 199 6.30 -2.51 4.81
CA GLY A 199 6.55 -2.53 6.25
C GLY A 199 7.22 -1.26 6.75
N GLU A 200 8.23 -0.76 6.02
CA GLU A 200 8.89 0.52 6.34
C GLU A 200 7.90 1.68 6.32
N ALA A 201 7.09 1.79 5.25
CA ALA A 201 6.12 2.87 5.12
C ALA A 201 5.03 2.84 6.20
N LEU A 202 4.67 1.66 6.69
CA LEU A 202 3.65 1.46 7.72
C LEU A 202 4.22 1.43 9.14
N GLY A 203 5.54 1.49 9.32
CA GLY A 203 6.17 1.35 10.62
C GLY A 203 6.04 -0.04 11.23
N VAL A 204 5.96 -1.10 10.41
CA VAL A 204 5.71 -2.49 10.81
C VAL A 204 6.76 -3.40 10.18
N ASP A 205 7.37 -4.28 10.98
CA ASP A 205 8.33 -5.26 10.45
C ASP A 205 7.63 -6.40 9.71
N LEU A 206 7.28 -6.15 8.43
CA LEU A 206 6.67 -7.15 7.57
C LEU A 206 7.65 -8.15 6.98
N LEU A 207 8.97 -7.90 7.01
CA LEU A 207 9.96 -8.90 6.59
C LEU A 207 10.05 -10.05 7.60
N ASN A 208 10.10 -9.74 8.89
CA ASN A 208 10.13 -10.76 9.93
C ASN A 208 8.74 -11.26 10.31
N ASN A 209 7.69 -10.51 10.05
CA ASN A 209 6.31 -10.83 10.42
C ASN A 209 5.33 -10.70 9.23
N PRO A 210 5.56 -11.39 8.09
CA PRO A 210 4.72 -11.25 6.90
C PRO A 210 3.26 -11.67 7.14
N ASP A 211 3.02 -12.54 8.10
CA ASP A 211 1.68 -13.03 8.44
C ASP A 211 0.79 -11.97 9.09
N LEU A 212 1.33 -10.83 9.55
CA LEU A 212 0.52 -9.71 10.05
C LEU A 212 -0.46 -9.22 8.98
N VAL A 213 -0.06 -9.24 7.70
CA VAL A 213 -0.95 -8.86 6.58
C VAL A 213 -2.20 -9.75 6.49
N ALA A 214 -2.16 -10.98 7.01
CA ALA A 214 -3.31 -11.90 7.05
C ALA A 214 -3.96 -12.02 8.43
N LYS A 215 -3.42 -11.36 9.48
CA LYS A 215 -3.90 -11.47 10.86
C LYS A 215 -4.42 -10.17 11.44
N ASP A 216 -3.95 -9.03 10.94
CA ASP A 216 -4.42 -7.71 11.34
C ASP A 216 -5.18 -7.08 10.16
N PRO A 217 -6.50 -6.85 10.29
CA PRO A 217 -7.32 -6.37 9.18
C PRO A 217 -6.98 -4.93 8.77
N THR A 218 -6.53 -4.09 9.70
CA THR A 218 -6.09 -2.72 9.36
C THR A 218 -4.80 -2.77 8.55
N ILE A 219 -3.78 -3.49 9.01
CA ILE A 219 -2.52 -3.70 8.26
C ILE A 219 -2.79 -4.33 6.89
N SER A 220 -3.75 -5.24 6.83
CA SER A 220 -4.18 -5.89 5.57
C SER A 220 -4.66 -4.86 4.54
N PHE A 221 -5.52 -3.91 4.93
CA PHE A 221 -5.95 -2.82 4.06
C PHE A 221 -4.84 -1.79 3.81
N GLU A 222 -4.05 -1.46 4.82
CA GLU A 222 -2.94 -0.51 4.69
C GLU A 222 -1.89 -0.98 3.67
N THR A 223 -1.56 -2.26 3.63
CA THR A 223 -0.63 -2.81 2.62
C THR A 223 -1.20 -2.71 1.21
N ALA A 224 -2.51 -2.89 1.05
CA ALA A 224 -3.17 -2.72 -0.25
C ALA A 224 -3.19 -1.24 -0.68
N LEU A 225 -3.46 -0.34 0.25
CA LEU A 225 -3.43 1.10 0.00
C LEU A 225 -2.02 1.61 -0.24
N TRP A 226 -1.03 1.09 0.47
CA TRP A 226 0.38 1.38 0.17
C TRP A 226 0.72 1.03 -1.29
N PHE A 227 0.36 -0.16 -1.74
CA PHE A 227 0.59 -0.57 -3.13
C PHE A 227 -0.14 0.34 -4.12
N TRP A 228 -1.38 0.70 -3.82
CA TRP A 228 -2.22 1.57 -4.65
C TRP A 228 -1.67 2.98 -4.81
N MET A 229 -1.19 3.55 -3.72
CA MET A 229 -0.73 4.94 -3.63
C MET A 229 0.74 5.13 -4.02
N THR A 230 1.54 4.05 -4.06
CA THR A 230 3.00 4.14 -4.23
C THR A 230 3.40 3.82 -5.66
N PRO A 231 4.02 4.77 -6.39
CA PRO A 231 4.57 4.49 -7.71
C PRO A 231 5.78 3.56 -7.58
N GLN A 232 5.86 2.57 -8.47
CA GLN A 232 6.96 1.61 -8.54
C GLN A 232 7.63 1.69 -9.92
N SER A 233 8.59 2.60 -10.10
CA SER A 233 9.21 2.87 -11.40
C SER A 233 9.55 1.58 -12.19
N PRO A 234 9.14 1.47 -13.47
CA PRO A 234 8.54 2.49 -14.33
C PRO A 234 7.00 2.61 -14.23
N LYS A 235 6.35 1.95 -13.27
CA LYS A 235 4.91 1.99 -13.06
C LYS A 235 4.51 3.25 -12.30
N PRO A 236 3.50 4.02 -12.74
CA PRO A 236 2.86 5.04 -11.91
C PRO A 236 2.10 4.39 -10.75
N SER A 237 1.64 5.18 -9.79
CA SER A 237 0.66 4.70 -8.80
C SER A 237 -0.71 4.47 -9.45
N CYS A 238 -1.47 3.52 -8.92
CA CYS A 238 -2.86 3.34 -9.35
C CYS A 238 -3.69 4.60 -9.06
N HIS A 239 -3.40 5.27 -7.93
CA HIS A 239 -3.99 6.54 -7.56
C HIS A 239 -3.81 7.61 -8.63
N ASP A 240 -2.57 7.85 -9.08
CA ASP A 240 -2.30 8.88 -10.08
C ASP A 240 -2.99 8.59 -11.41
N VAL A 241 -3.12 7.32 -11.78
CA VAL A 241 -3.83 6.92 -13.01
C VAL A 241 -5.33 7.22 -12.91
N ILE A 242 -6.01 6.80 -11.83
CA ILE A 242 -7.47 6.91 -11.70
C ILE A 242 -7.93 8.33 -11.39
N THR A 243 -7.04 9.16 -10.84
CA THR A 243 -7.32 10.56 -10.50
C THR A 243 -6.82 11.55 -11.56
N ASP A 244 -6.48 11.06 -12.76
CA ASP A 244 -6.01 11.84 -13.92
C ASP A 244 -4.73 12.66 -13.65
N ARG A 245 -3.91 12.24 -12.68
CA ARG A 245 -2.63 12.86 -12.33
C ARG A 245 -1.45 12.29 -13.12
N TRP A 246 -1.63 11.13 -13.71
CA TRP A 246 -0.62 10.49 -14.55
C TRP A 246 -0.81 10.88 -16.01
N THR A 247 0.26 11.41 -16.61
CA THR A 247 0.34 11.66 -18.05
C THR A 247 1.21 10.58 -18.69
N PRO A 248 0.69 9.80 -19.65
CA PRO A 248 1.47 8.76 -20.31
C PRO A 248 2.62 9.36 -21.12
N SER A 249 3.80 8.76 -21.00
CA SER A 249 4.95 9.09 -21.85
C SER A 249 4.73 8.60 -23.28
N ALA A 250 5.56 9.05 -24.22
CA ALA A 250 5.53 8.53 -25.60
C ALA A 250 5.72 7.01 -25.67
N ALA A 251 6.52 6.45 -24.73
CA ALA A 251 6.70 5.00 -24.61
C ALA A 251 5.42 4.31 -24.10
N ASP A 252 4.68 4.93 -23.17
CA ASP A 252 3.41 4.40 -22.70
C ASP A 252 2.35 4.39 -23.80
N VAL A 253 2.23 5.49 -24.54
CA VAL A 253 1.32 5.59 -25.69
C VAL A 253 1.65 4.53 -26.73
N SER A 254 2.94 4.38 -27.07
CA SER A 254 3.41 3.33 -28.03
C SER A 254 3.15 1.91 -27.54
N ALA A 255 3.06 1.72 -26.23
CA ALA A 255 2.74 0.44 -25.58
C ALA A 255 1.22 0.24 -25.38
N GLY A 256 0.39 1.17 -25.85
CA GLY A 256 -1.06 1.13 -25.68
C GLY A 256 -1.55 1.44 -24.27
N ARG A 257 -0.66 1.93 -23.39
CA ARG A 257 -1.01 2.29 -22.00
C ARG A 257 -1.57 3.70 -21.95
N LEU A 258 -2.87 3.81 -21.92
CA LEU A 258 -3.62 5.07 -21.82
C LEU A 258 -4.33 5.15 -20.47
N PRO A 259 -4.57 6.38 -19.91
CA PRO A 259 -5.27 6.54 -18.66
C PRO A 259 -6.60 5.80 -18.61
N GLY A 260 -6.86 5.07 -17.54
CA GLY A 260 -8.08 4.28 -17.34
C GLY A 260 -7.83 3.02 -16.53
N TYR A 261 -8.88 2.26 -16.28
CA TYR A 261 -8.85 1.07 -15.43
C TYR A 261 -7.92 -0.04 -15.95
N GLY A 262 -7.76 -0.15 -17.27
CA GLY A 262 -6.86 -1.13 -17.90
C GLY A 262 -5.40 -0.94 -17.52
N VAL A 263 -4.90 0.30 -17.41
CA VAL A 263 -3.52 0.56 -16.94
C VAL A 263 -3.36 0.15 -15.46
N ILE A 264 -4.38 0.28 -14.65
CA ILE A 264 -4.35 -0.17 -13.24
C ILE A 264 -4.18 -1.69 -13.18
N THR A 265 -4.92 -2.44 -13.99
CA THR A 265 -4.70 -3.89 -14.13
C THR A 265 -3.26 -4.21 -14.59
N ASN A 266 -2.71 -3.41 -15.53
CA ASN A 266 -1.33 -3.57 -15.98
C ASN A 266 -0.30 -3.26 -14.88
N ILE A 267 -0.56 -2.30 -14.01
CA ILE A 267 0.28 -2.01 -12.84
C ILE A 267 0.30 -3.21 -11.89
N ILE A 268 -0.85 -3.79 -11.59
CA ILE A 268 -1.02 -4.85 -10.59
C ILE A 268 -0.46 -6.17 -11.12
N ASN A 269 -0.95 -6.65 -12.26
CA ASN A 269 -0.61 -7.99 -12.78
C ASN A 269 -0.38 -8.05 -14.29
N GLY A 270 0.08 -6.95 -14.89
CA GLY A 270 0.22 -6.82 -16.35
C GLY A 270 1.10 -7.88 -17.01
N GLY A 271 2.15 -8.34 -16.31
CA GLY A 271 3.05 -9.37 -16.85
C GLY A 271 2.37 -10.71 -17.14
N LEU A 272 1.23 -11.00 -16.52
CA LEU A 272 0.48 -12.24 -16.69
C LEU A 272 -0.83 -12.06 -17.44
N GLU A 273 -1.41 -10.85 -17.44
CA GLU A 273 -2.78 -10.63 -17.89
C GLU A 273 -2.91 -9.69 -19.11
N CYS A 274 -1.91 -8.80 -19.33
CA CYS A 274 -2.01 -7.76 -20.36
C CYS A 274 -1.21 -8.09 -21.62
N GLY A 275 -1.67 -7.58 -22.77
CA GLY A 275 -0.99 -7.73 -24.05
C GLY A 275 -1.10 -9.10 -24.72
N ILE A 276 -1.99 -9.93 -24.22
CA ILE A 276 -2.23 -11.31 -24.72
C ILE A 276 -3.60 -11.49 -25.36
N GLY A 277 -4.31 -10.41 -25.64
CA GLY A 277 -5.69 -10.42 -26.11
C GLY A 277 -6.70 -10.60 -24.97
N PRO A 278 -7.95 -10.98 -25.27
CA PRO A 278 -9.00 -11.19 -24.28
C PRO A 278 -8.59 -12.21 -23.22
N ASP A 279 -8.67 -11.81 -21.95
CA ASP A 279 -8.31 -12.61 -20.79
C ASP A 279 -9.44 -12.58 -19.77
N SER A 280 -9.82 -13.75 -19.24
CA SER A 280 -10.95 -13.88 -18.31
C SER A 280 -10.70 -13.18 -16.97
N ARG A 281 -9.46 -13.07 -16.54
CA ARG A 281 -9.08 -12.36 -15.30
C ARG A 281 -9.30 -10.86 -15.45
N VAL A 282 -8.87 -10.30 -16.59
CA VAL A 282 -9.13 -8.90 -16.94
C VAL A 282 -10.62 -8.63 -17.03
N ALA A 283 -11.39 -9.54 -17.65
CA ALA A 283 -12.84 -9.42 -17.74
C ALA A 283 -13.52 -9.46 -16.37
N ASP A 284 -13.04 -10.31 -15.45
CA ASP A 284 -13.56 -10.39 -14.07
C ASP A 284 -13.29 -9.10 -13.28
N ARG A 285 -12.06 -8.56 -13.35
CA ARG A 285 -11.71 -7.26 -12.76
C ARG A 285 -12.63 -6.14 -13.25
N ILE A 286 -12.90 -6.10 -14.57
CA ILE A 286 -13.84 -5.14 -15.18
C ILE A 286 -15.27 -5.37 -14.71
N GLY A 287 -15.67 -6.62 -14.52
CA GLY A 287 -16.98 -6.98 -13.97
C GLY A 287 -17.22 -6.39 -12.58
N PHE A 288 -16.28 -6.57 -11.66
CA PHE A 288 -16.32 -5.95 -10.33
C PHE A 288 -16.33 -4.42 -10.43
N TYR A 289 -15.46 -3.85 -11.26
CA TYR A 289 -15.36 -2.41 -11.41
C TYR A 289 -16.68 -1.78 -11.89
N LYS A 290 -17.27 -2.31 -12.93
CA LYS A 290 -18.56 -1.83 -13.44
C LYS A 290 -19.66 -1.92 -12.38
N ARG A 291 -19.76 -3.09 -11.70
CA ARG A 291 -20.72 -3.25 -10.63
C ARG A 291 -20.58 -2.20 -9.53
N TYR A 292 -19.34 -1.89 -9.12
CA TYR A 292 -19.11 -0.90 -8.07
C TYR A 292 -19.35 0.52 -8.54
N CYS A 293 -19.02 0.85 -9.79
CA CYS A 293 -19.37 2.14 -10.38
C CYS A 293 -20.89 2.32 -10.49
N ASP A 294 -21.64 1.26 -10.86
CA ASP A 294 -23.11 1.31 -10.92
C ASP A 294 -23.71 1.58 -9.54
N ILE A 295 -23.24 0.90 -8.50
CA ILE A 295 -23.69 1.11 -7.11
C ILE A 295 -23.34 2.52 -6.61
N LEU A 296 -22.19 3.04 -6.98
CA LEU A 296 -21.75 4.38 -6.60
C LEU A 296 -22.27 5.47 -7.52
N GLU A 297 -23.03 5.11 -8.56
CA GLU A 297 -23.61 6.03 -9.55
C GLU A 297 -22.53 6.92 -10.19
N VAL A 298 -21.45 6.30 -10.71
CA VAL A 298 -20.35 7.00 -11.37
C VAL A 298 -19.99 6.32 -12.70
N SER A 299 -19.53 7.12 -13.68
CA SER A 299 -19.07 6.63 -14.98
C SER A 299 -17.85 5.72 -14.84
N TYR A 300 -17.78 4.67 -15.64
CA TYR A 300 -16.62 3.77 -15.73
C TYR A 300 -15.37 4.45 -16.29
N GLY A 301 -15.52 5.54 -17.04
CA GLY A 301 -14.45 6.13 -17.84
C GLY A 301 -14.09 5.28 -19.06
N ASP A 302 -12.95 5.62 -19.68
CA ASP A 302 -12.44 4.96 -20.88
C ASP A 302 -11.35 3.91 -20.55
N ASN A 303 -10.89 3.16 -21.57
CA ASN A 303 -9.74 2.25 -21.52
C ASN A 303 -9.84 1.23 -20.36
N LEU A 304 -10.94 0.49 -20.29
CA LEU A 304 -11.22 -0.43 -19.18
C LEU A 304 -10.33 -1.67 -19.17
N ASP A 305 -9.89 -2.15 -20.33
CA ASP A 305 -9.06 -3.35 -20.46
C ASP A 305 -7.60 -3.04 -20.78
N CYS A 306 -6.77 -4.06 -20.60
CA CYS A 306 -5.36 -4.04 -21.00
C CYS A 306 -5.01 -5.13 -22.03
N TYR A 307 -5.98 -5.62 -22.77
CA TYR A 307 -5.81 -6.74 -23.72
C TYR A 307 -4.70 -6.52 -24.73
N ASN A 308 -4.51 -5.28 -25.17
CA ASN A 308 -3.50 -4.89 -26.15
C ASN A 308 -2.39 -4.00 -25.56
N GLN A 309 -2.37 -3.80 -24.26
CA GLN A 309 -1.35 -3.01 -23.59
C GLN A 309 -0.09 -3.86 -23.36
N ARG A 310 1.06 -3.37 -23.78
CA ARG A 310 2.33 -4.02 -23.42
C ARG A 310 2.60 -3.85 -21.91
N PRO A 311 2.94 -4.93 -21.19
CA PRO A 311 3.29 -4.82 -19.77
C PRO A 311 4.41 -3.82 -19.50
N PHE A 312 4.40 -3.17 -18.33
CA PHE A 312 5.42 -2.20 -17.95
C PHE A 312 6.85 -2.79 -17.88
N ASN A 313 6.97 -4.05 -17.51
CA ASN A 313 8.25 -4.75 -17.37
C ASN A 313 8.58 -5.64 -18.58
N TRP A 314 7.99 -5.39 -19.73
CA TRP A 314 8.24 -6.17 -20.95
C TRP A 314 9.72 -6.09 -21.36
N GLY A 315 10.39 -7.24 -21.43
CA GLY A 315 11.79 -7.34 -21.86
C GLY A 315 12.82 -7.09 -20.76
N ARG A 316 12.43 -6.82 -19.52
CA ARG A 316 13.33 -6.98 -18.39
C ARG A 316 13.26 -8.43 -17.92
N ALA A 317 14.38 -9.15 -18.05
CA ALA A 317 14.54 -10.40 -17.32
C ALA A 317 14.26 -10.12 -15.84
N VAL A 318 13.49 -10.97 -15.21
CA VAL A 318 13.38 -10.97 -13.75
C VAL A 318 14.75 -11.48 -13.28
N GLU A 319 15.68 -10.55 -12.97
CA GLU A 319 16.94 -10.85 -12.33
C GLU A 319 16.75 -11.22 -10.88
#